data_526da86ef731436593399a205c99d0b1
#
_entry.id   526da86ef731436593399a205c99d0b1
#
_cell.length_a   1.000
_cell.length_b   1.000
_cell.length_c   1.000
_cell.angle_alpha   90.00
_cell.angle_beta   90.00
_cell.angle_gamma   90.00
#
_symmetry.space_group_name_H-M   'P 1'
#
loop_
_entity.id
_entity.type
_entity.pdbx_description
1 polymer ?
#
loop_
_entity_poly.entity_id
_entity_poly.type
_entity_poly.pdbx_seq_one_letter_code
_entity_poly.pdbx_strand_id
1 'polypeptide(L)' 'MKLTELKPDKNGKIKSLGEDELFLNRVTSIGLTEGTPFQVVRNDRKMPVLIYARETLLAINRSDCEKIEVEEA' A
#
# COMPACT_ATOMS: atom_id res chain seq x y z
N MET A 1 6.53 6.82 -6.62
CA MET A 1 6.42 5.46 -7.21
C MET A 1 5.13 4.81 -6.72
N LYS A 2 4.62 3.87 -7.47
CA LYS A 2 3.43 3.11 -7.07
C LYS A 2 3.81 1.99 -6.12
N LEU A 3 2.84 1.58 -5.29
CA LEU A 3 3.08 0.48 -4.35
C LEU A 3 3.54 -0.79 -5.07
N THR A 4 3.03 -1.05 -6.28
CA THR A 4 3.41 -2.24 -7.05
C THR A 4 4.87 -2.27 -7.47
N GLU A 5 5.57 -1.15 -7.36
CA GLU A 5 6.97 -1.05 -7.77
C GLU A 5 7.96 -1.41 -6.68
N LEU A 6 7.52 -1.52 -5.43
CA LEU A 6 8.40 -1.90 -4.33
C LEU A 6 8.55 -3.41 -4.25
N LYS A 7 9.79 -3.87 -4.14
CA LYS A 7 10.09 -5.30 -4.04
C LYS A 7 9.84 -5.81 -2.61
N PRO A 8 9.65 -7.14 -2.45
CA PRO A 8 9.54 -7.72 -1.11
C PRO A 8 10.72 -7.33 -0.22
N ASP A 9 10.44 -7.24 1.07
CA ASP A 9 11.37 -6.84 2.13
C ASP A 9 11.78 -5.37 2.12
N LYS A 10 11.27 -4.58 1.18
CA LYS A 10 11.53 -3.14 1.19
C LYS A 10 10.55 -2.45 2.12
N ASN A 11 11.04 -1.39 2.76
CA ASN A 11 10.22 -0.54 3.60
C ASN A 11 9.83 0.72 2.84
N GLY A 12 8.64 1.22 3.13
CA GLY A 12 8.18 2.44 2.49
C GLY A 12 7.24 3.20 3.39
N LYS A 13 6.74 4.28 2.85
CA LYS A 13 5.78 5.15 3.53
C LYS A 13 4.73 5.58 2.52
N ILE A 14 3.47 5.61 2.95
CA ILE A 14 2.39 6.06 2.07
C ILE A 14 2.55 7.55 1.84
N LYS A 15 2.70 7.93 0.57
CA LYS A 15 2.87 9.33 0.20
C LYS A 15 1.54 9.98 -0.16
N SER A 16 0.71 9.29 -0.94
CA SER A 16 -0.58 9.82 -1.36
C SER A 16 -1.51 8.68 -1.72
N LEU A 17 -2.79 8.85 -1.42
CA LEU A 17 -3.85 7.90 -1.75
C LEU A 17 -4.80 8.45 -2.80
N GLY A 18 -4.47 9.59 -3.40
CA GLY A 18 -5.32 10.21 -4.41
C GLY A 18 -6.51 10.91 -3.80
N GLU A 19 -7.52 11.16 -4.64
CA GLU A 19 -8.68 11.96 -4.25
C GLU A 19 -10.03 11.25 -4.40
N ASP A 20 -10.02 9.97 -4.77
CA ASP A 20 -11.24 9.19 -4.91
C ASP A 20 -11.78 8.86 -3.52
N GLU A 21 -12.91 9.46 -3.16
CA GLU A 21 -13.49 9.31 -1.83
C GLU A 21 -13.84 7.88 -1.46
N LEU A 22 -14.35 7.11 -2.39
CA LEU A 22 -14.70 5.72 -2.11
C LEU A 22 -13.45 4.90 -1.81
N PHE A 23 -12.39 5.12 -2.59
CA PHE A 23 -11.13 4.44 -2.35
C PHE A 23 -10.51 4.89 -1.02
N LEU A 24 -10.52 6.19 -0.75
CA LEU A 24 -9.98 6.73 0.51
C LEU A 24 -10.70 6.14 1.73
N ASN A 25 -12.03 6.07 1.67
CA ASN A 25 -12.79 5.48 2.77
C ASN A 25 -12.43 4.01 2.99
N ARG A 26 -12.25 3.26 1.91
CA ARG A 26 -11.89 1.85 1.98
C ARG A 26 -10.53 1.65 2.62
N VAL A 27 -9.51 2.36 2.14
CA VAL A 27 -8.15 2.17 2.66
C VAL A 27 -7.98 2.74 4.06
N THR A 28 -8.68 3.82 4.38
CA THR A 28 -8.65 4.39 5.73
C THR A 28 -9.24 3.41 6.74
N SER A 29 -10.30 2.72 6.37
CA SER A 29 -10.94 1.77 7.28
C SER A 29 -10.07 0.57 7.59
N ILE A 30 -9.11 0.22 6.72
CA ILE A 30 -8.15 -0.84 7.02
C ILE A 30 -6.85 -0.31 7.63
N GLY A 31 -6.79 1.00 7.89
CA GLY A 31 -5.66 1.59 8.61
C GLY A 31 -4.60 2.26 7.76
N LEU A 32 -4.81 2.42 6.45
CA LEU A 32 -3.84 3.10 5.60
C LEU A 32 -4.19 4.57 5.45
N THR A 33 -3.24 5.42 5.84
CA THR A 33 -3.37 6.87 5.67
C THR A 33 -2.03 7.40 5.16
N GLU A 34 -2.01 8.65 4.73
CA GLU A 34 -0.75 9.29 4.33
C GLU A 34 0.21 9.28 5.50
N GLY A 35 1.47 8.97 5.21
CA GLY A 35 2.50 8.90 6.23
C GLY A 35 2.63 7.56 6.92
N THR A 36 1.73 6.60 6.66
CA THR A 36 1.81 5.28 7.28
C THR A 36 3.05 4.54 6.80
N PRO A 37 3.94 4.10 7.70
CA PRO A 37 5.07 3.27 7.32
C PRO A 37 4.61 1.83 7.12
N PHE A 38 5.26 1.12 6.19
CA PHE A 38 4.92 -0.27 5.91
C PHE A 38 6.14 -1.02 5.39
N GLN A 39 6.03 -2.34 5.38
CA GLN A 39 7.02 -3.21 4.75
C GLN A 39 6.30 -4.09 3.74
N VAL A 40 6.87 -4.23 2.54
CA VAL A 40 6.32 -5.14 1.54
C VAL A 40 6.71 -6.56 1.93
N VAL A 41 5.72 -7.42 2.10
CA VAL A 41 5.94 -8.82 2.46
C VAL A 41 5.96 -9.68 1.21
N ARG A 42 5.04 -9.41 0.28
CA ARG A 42 4.92 -10.17 -0.96
C ARG A 42 4.42 -9.28 -2.07
N ASN A 43 5.01 -9.42 -3.24
CA ASN A 43 4.61 -8.66 -4.41
C ASN A 43 4.78 -9.54 -5.65
N ASP A 44 3.85 -10.48 -5.82
CA ASP A 44 3.84 -11.39 -6.98
C ASP A 44 2.88 -10.84 -8.03
N ARG A 45 3.24 -10.98 -9.29
CA ARG A 45 2.54 -10.36 -10.42
C ARG A 45 1.04 -10.54 -10.48
N LYS A 46 0.53 -11.69 -10.10
CA LYS A 46 -0.89 -12.02 -10.26
C LYS A 46 -1.64 -12.08 -8.93
N MET A 47 -0.99 -11.65 -7.86
CA MET A 47 -1.56 -11.72 -6.53
C MET A 47 -1.67 -10.33 -5.92
N PRO A 48 -2.57 -10.12 -4.97
CA PRO A 48 -2.56 -8.87 -4.23
C PRO A 48 -1.19 -8.61 -3.61
N VAL A 49 -0.84 -7.34 -3.49
CA VAL A 49 0.38 -6.97 -2.80
C VAL A 49 0.13 -7.10 -1.29
N LEU A 50 1.00 -7.82 -0.61
CA LEU A 50 0.88 -8.04 0.82
C LEU A 50 1.86 -7.12 1.53
N ILE A 51 1.34 -6.27 2.41
CA ILE A 51 2.18 -5.36 3.19
C ILE A 51 1.91 -5.55 4.67
N TYR A 52 2.91 -5.22 5.48
CA TYR A 52 2.77 -5.19 6.93
C TYR A 52 2.79 -3.75 7.39
N ALA A 53 1.72 -3.31 8.02
CA ALA A 53 1.58 -1.94 8.50
C ALA A 53 0.70 -1.94 9.74
N ARG A 54 1.06 -1.12 10.72
CA ARG A 54 0.30 -0.98 11.97
C ARG A 54 0.02 -2.33 12.65
N GLU A 55 1.04 -3.20 12.64
CA GLU A 55 0.99 -4.52 13.28
C GLU A 55 -0.03 -5.45 12.63
N THR A 56 -0.37 -5.22 11.36
CA THR A 56 -1.36 -6.01 10.65
C THR A 56 -0.86 -6.32 9.24
N LEU A 57 -1.16 -7.53 8.76
CA LEU A 57 -0.91 -7.88 7.36
C LEU A 57 -2.10 -7.43 6.53
N LEU A 58 -1.83 -6.70 5.47
CA LEU A 58 -2.87 -6.17 4.58
C LEU A 58 -2.62 -6.66 3.16
N ALA A 59 -3.65 -7.22 2.53
CA ALA A 59 -3.60 -7.62 1.13
C ALA A 59 -4.33 -6.56 0.31
N ILE A 60 -3.62 -5.95 -0.62
CA ILE A 60 -4.17 -4.86 -1.42
C ILE A 60 -4.21 -5.28 -2.88
N ASN A 61 -5.38 -5.23 -3.49
CA ASN A 61 -5.54 -5.57 -4.89
C ASN A 61 -4.62 -4.75 -5.75
N ARG A 62 -4.07 -5.36 -6.81
CA ARG A 62 -3.11 -4.66 -7.65
C ARG A 62 -3.71 -3.43 -8.33
N SER A 63 -4.99 -3.47 -8.69
CA SER A 63 -5.65 -2.30 -9.27
C SER A 63 -5.71 -1.14 -8.27
N ASP A 64 -5.89 -1.43 -6.98
CA ASP A 64 -5.88 -0.41 -5.94
C ASP A 64 -4.47 0.10 -5.69
N CYS A 65 -3.47 -0.77 -5.81
CA CYS A 65 -2.07 -0.38 -5.62
C CYS A 65 -1.64 0.69 -6.62
N GLU A 66 -2.25 0.71 -7.81
CA GLU A 66 -1.94 1.73 -8.81
C GLU A 66 -2.36 3.13 -8.38
N LYS A 67 -3.26 3.21 -7.41
CA LYS A 67 -3.72 4.49 -6.86
C LYS A 67 -2.92 4.94 -5.65
N ILE A 68 -2.02 4.10 -5.16
CA ILE A 68 -1.25 4.38 -3.95
C ILE A 68 0.16 4.82 -4.33
N GLU A 69 0.47 6.08 -4.05
CA GLU A 69 1.81 6.61 -4.21
C GLU A 69 2.59 6.36 -2.93
N VAL A 70 3.81 5.87 -3.07
CA VAL A 70 4.67 5.58 -1.92
C VAL A 70 6.06 6.14 -2.16
N GLU A 71 6.81 6.24 -1.08
CA GLU A 71 8.24 6.52 -1.19
C GLU A 71 8.99 5.46 -0.41
N GLU A 72 10.12 5.06 -0.94
CA GLU A 72 10.96 4.05 -0.29
C GLU A 72 11.67 4.68 0.90
N ALA A 73 11.66 3.98 2.00
CA ALA A 73 12.30 4.45 3.22
C ALA A 73 13.79 4.10 3.25
#